data_e518ce7bcc9a115c9ae8b01ab89e4279
#
_entry.id   e518ce7bcc9a115c9ae8b01ab89e4279
#
_cell.length_a   1.000
_cell.length_b   1.000
_cell.length_c   1.000
_cell.angle_alpha   90.00
_cell.angle_beta   90.00
_cell.angle_gamma   90.00
#
_symmetry.space_group_name_H-M   'P 1'
#
loop_
_entity.id
_entity.type
_entity.pdbx_description
1 polymer ?
#
loop_
_entity_poly.entity_id
_entity_poly.type
_entity_poly.pdbx_seq_one_letter_code
_entity_poly.pdbx_strand_id
1 'polypeptide(L)'
;MNRRTFLSTSAALATATLAAANEKKLTRFQIACMTLPYSRFPLERALKGIRDAGYRFVAWGTTHREDGKDVPVLAKDAAPQTVKELAKRCRDLGLEPVLMFSGTYPEAKDGFEIHKQRILQAGAAGVPQVLTFGHTKGGNKELWIERFKKLGPIAKDNNVLLVVKQHGGETGTGEACAAITREVNHPNIKVNYDAGNVLDYLDKDPIPDIKLCANEVRSFCIKDHRNWPKDEDCGPGFGEIDHYKLLHPVAFTGLDLPLACENIFAPLVPRPENAEGVDVLAKRAREFLEVVIAGLQAAK
;
A
#
# COMPACT_ATOMS: atom_id res chain seq x y z
N MET A 1 50.68 7.80 34.15
CA MET A 1 49.70 6.98 33.38
C MET A 1 50.46 6.04 32.48
N ASN A 2 50.23 4.75 32.60
CA ASN A 2 51.02 3.72 31.89
C ASN A 2 50.44 3.54 30.47
N ARG A 3 51.29 3.44 29.45
CA ARG A 3 50.88 3.30 28.03
C ARG A 3 49.87 2.16 27.78
N ARG A 4 49.91 1.11 28.60
CA ARG A 4 48.96 -0.02 28.52
C ARG A 4 47.52 0.37 28.95
N THR A 5 47.37 1.26 29.93
CA THR A 5 46.08 1.71 30.42
C THR A 5 45.40 2.65 29.41
N PHE A 6 46.18 3.46 28.68
CA PHE A 6 45.65 4.34 27.63
C PHE A 6 45.14 3.57 26.41
N LEU A 7 45.82 2.51 25.98
CA LEU A 7 45.41 1.69 24.85
C LEU A 7 44.17 0.84 25.16
N SER A 8 44.03 0.35 26.42
CA SER A 8 42.83 -0.42 26.82
C SER A 8 41.60 0.46 26.93
N THR A 9 41.71 1.71 27.35
CA THR A 9 40.58 2.65 27.44
C THR A 9 40.14 3.12 26.06
N SER A 10 41.05 3.33 25.13
CA SER A 10 40.71 3.72 23.74
C SER A 10 40.03 2.59 22.95
N ALA A 11 40.45 1.32 23.18
CA ALA A 11 39.82 0.16 22.55
C ALA A 11 38.41 -0.10 23.10
N ALA A 12 38.16 0.11 24.41
CA ALA A 12 36.84 -0.06 25.02
C ALA A 12 35.83 1.05 24.56
N LEU A 13 36.30 2.30 24.36
CA LEU A 13 35.45 3.35 23.79
C LEU A 13 35.13 3.12 22.31
N ALA A 14 36.09 2.60 21.52
CA ALA A 14 35.86 2.31 20.12
C ALA A 14 34.86 1.15 19.91
N THR A 15 34.89 0.11 20.76
CA THR A 15 33.90 -0.99 20.72
C THR A 15 32.54 -0.59 21.21
N ALA A 16 32.42 0.29 22.20
CA ALA A 16 31.13 0.80 22.68
C ALA A 16 30.43 1.70 21.63
N THR A 17 31.16 2.49 20.86
CA THR A 17 30.61 3.32 19.78
C THR A 17 30.20 2.50 18.54
N LEU A 18 30.85 1.38 18.26
CA LEU A 18 30.45 0.49 17.16
C LEU A 18 29.24 -0.38 17.51
N ALA A 19 29.03 -0.71 18.79
CA ALA A 19 27.85 -1.48 19.23
C ALA A 19 26.55 -0.65 19.27
N ALA A 20 26.63 0.68 19.41
CA ALA A 20 25.46 1.57 19.41
C ALA A 20 24.92 1.90 18.00
N ALA A 21 25.56 1.43 16.92
CA ALA A 21 25.30 1.90 15.56
C ALA A 21 24.29 1.08 14.76
N ASN A 22 23.60 0.09 15.34
CA ASN A 22 22.76 -0.78 14.51
C ASN A 22 21.50 -1.37 15.18
N GLU A 23 20.81 -0.62 16.02
CA GLU A 23 19.43 -1.02 16.34
C GLU A 23 18.54 -0.79 15.11
N LYS A 24 18.21 -1.87 14.41
CA LYS A 24 17.26 -1.86 13.31
C LYS A 24 15.90 -1.36 13.85
N LYS A 25 15.48 -0.19 13.40
CA LYS A 25 14.16 0.36 13.79
C LYS A 25 13.05 -0.47 13.19
N LEU A 26 12.13 -0.94 14.00
CA LEU A 26 10.94 -1.67 13.53
C LEU A 26 10.12 -0.80 12.59
N THR A 27 9.65 -1.41 11.52
CA THR A 27 8.63 -0.82 10.65
C THR A 27 7.30 -0.77 11.40
N ARG A 28 6.63 0.37 11.31
CA ARG A 28 5.26 0.53 11.82
C ARG A 28 4.28 0.19 10.70
N PHE A 29 3.86 -1.07 10.66
CA PHE A 29 2.86 -1.52 9.69
C PHE A 29 1.47 -0.97 10.06
N GLN A 30 0.85 -0.27 9.11
CA GLN A 30 -0.48 0.31 9.24
C GLN A 30 -1.49 -0.59 8.50
N ILE A 31 -2.07 -1.56 9.22
CA ILE A 31 -3.06 -2.46 8.63
C ILE A 31 -4.32 -1.66 8.32
N ALA A 32 -4.60 -1.46 7.03
CA ALA A 32 -5.75 -0.76 6.50
C ALA A 32 -6.67 -1.71 5.74
N CYS A 33 -7.98 -1.46 5.76
CA CYS A 33 -8.89 -2.06 4.81
C CYS A 33 -9.18 -1.05 3.69
N MET A 34 -9.13 -1.50 2.43
CA MET A 34 -9.69 -0.70 1.35
C MET A 34 -11.21 -0.71 1.43
N THR A 35 -11.85 0.36 0.98
CA THR A 35 -13.32 0.38 0.86
C THR A 35 -13.78 -0.50 -0.32
N LEU A 36 -12.87 -0.90 -1.21
CA LEU A 36 -13.13 -1.69 -2.42
C LEU A 36 -13.87 -3.03 -2.16
N PRO A 37 -13.51 -3.86 -1.14
CA PRO A 37 -14.27 -5.06 -0.82
C PRO A 37 -15.76 -4.81 -0.52
N TYR A 38 -16.08 -3.61 -0.09
CA TYR A 38 -17.44 -3.16 0.23
C TYR A 38 -18.13 -2.41 -0.93
N SER A 39 -17.56 -2.42 -2.14
CA SER A 39 -18.05 -1.60 -3.27
C SER A 39 -19.53 -1.84 -3.63
N ARG A 40 -20.09 -2.99 -3.29
CA ARG A 40 -21.52 -3.33 -3.51
C ARG A 40 -22.46 -2.68 -2.48
N PHE A 41 -21.96 -2.01 -1.47
CA PHE A 41 -22.69 -1.36 -0.38
C PHE A 41 -22.36 0.12 -0.31
N PRO A 42 -23.22 0.96 0.34
CA PRO A 42 -22.94 2.37 0.55
C PRO A 42 -21.61 2.62 1.27
N LEU A 43 -20.91 3.70 0.90
CA LEU A 43 -19.63 4.07 1.50
C LEU A 43 -19.72 4.21 3.02
N GLU A 44 -20.81 4.79 3.51
CA GLU A 44 -21.03 4.94 4.97
C GLU A 44 -21.09 3.59 5.67
N ARG A 45 -21.74 2.59 5.05
CA ARG A 45 -21.81 1.20 5.57
C ARG A 45 -20.43 0.55 5.53
N ALA A 46 -19.66 0.80 4.46
CA ALA A 46 -18.29 0.30 4.35
C ALA A 46 -17.40 0.83 5.47
N LEU A 47 -17.41 2.15 5.71
CA LEU A 47 -16.58 2.75 6.76
C LEU A 47 -16.95 2.23 8.15
N LYS A 48 -18.24 2.07 8.45
CA LYS A 48 -18.70 1.47 9.71
C LYS A 48 -18.22 0.01 9.86
N GLY A 49 -18.37 -0.80 8.81
CA GLY A 49 -17.92 -2.19 8.82
C GLY A 49 -16.42 -2.33 9.01
N ILE A 50 -15.62 -1.50 8.35
CA ILE A 50 -14.16 -1.46 8.50
C ILE A 50 -13.78 -1.12 9.95
N ARG A 51 -14.42 -0.09 10.56
CA ARG A 51 -14.22 0.25 11.98
C ARG A 51 -14.59 -0.92 12.89
N ASP A 52 -15.76 -1.52 12.68
CA ASP A 52 -16.30 -2.59 13.55
C ASP A 52 -15.47 -3.89 13.40
N ALA A 53 -14.84 -4.12 12.23
CA ALA A 53 -13.83 -5.15 12.03
C ALA A 53 -12.50 -4.86 12.78
N GLY A 54 -12.37 -3.71 13.46
CA GLY A 54 -11.24 -3.36 14.33
C GLY A 54 -10.07 -2.67 13.62
N TYR A 55 -10.24 -2.20 12.40
CA TYR A 55 -9.21 -1.40 11.72
C TYR A 55 -9.10 0.00 12.33
N ARG A 56 -7.88 0.56 12.26
CA ARG A 56 -7.58 1.97 12.59
C ARG A 56 -7.21 2.80 11.36
N PHE A 57 -6.98 2.14 10.23
CA PHE A 57 -6.59 2.77 8.98
C PHE A 57 -7.53 2.32 7.87
N VAL A 58 -7.75 3.22 6.93
CA VAL A 58 -8.60 2.97 5.76
C VAL A 58 -7.90 3.44 4.49
N ALA A 59 -8.11 2.71 3.39
CA ALA A 59 -7.72 3.14 2.05
C ALA A 59 -8.97 3.36 1.19
N TRP A 60 -9.00 4.48 0.46
CA TRP A 60 -10.16 4.80 -0.38
C TRP A 60 -10.07 4.07 -1.72
N GLY A 61 -11.08 3.23 -1.98
CA GLY A 61 -11.27 2.56 -3.26
C GLY A 61 -11.82 3.48 -4.35
N THR A 62 -12.45 2.90 -5.36
CA THR A 62 -12.89 3.66 -6.54
C THR A 62 -14.37 4.07 -6.48
N THR A 63 -15.27 3.11 -6.26
CA THR A 63 -16.73 3.33 -6.31
C THR A 63 -17.45 2.55 -5.23
N HIS A 64 -18.65 3.01 -4.88
CA HIS A 64 -19.62 2.31 -4.04
C HIS A 64 -21.01 2.33 -4.66
N ARG A 65 -21.83 1.35 -4.31
CA ARG A 65 -23.23 1.26 -4.72
C ARG A 65 -24.08 2.11 -3.78
N GLU A 66 -24.57 3.25 -4.29
CA GLU A 66 -25.48 4.17 -3.59
C GLU A 66 -26.82 4.20 -4.35
N ASP A 67 -27.92 3.87 -3.69
CA ASP A 67 -29.26 3.88 -4.30
C ASP A 67 -29.34 3.20 -5.66
N GLY A 68 -28.68 2.05 -5.80
CA GLY A 68 -28.65 1.27 -7.02
C GLY A 68 -27.72 1.81 -8.12
N LYS A 69 -26.92 2.85 -7.87
CA LYS A 69 -25.94 3.43 -8.81
C LYS A 69 -24.53 3.30 -8.30
N ASP A 70 -23.56 3.22 -9.21
CA ASP A 70 -22.15 3.26 -8.86
C ASP A 70 -21.71 4.73 -8.71
N VAL A 71 -21.34 5.10 -7.49
CA VAL A 71 -20.90 6.46 -7.15
C VAL A 71 -19.41 6.41 -6.79
N PRO A 72 -18.55 7.28 -7.35
CA PRO A 72 -17.15 7.32 -6.98
C PRO A 72 -17.00 7.74 -5.52
N VAL A 73 -16.06 7.09 -4.80
CA VAL A 73 -15.68 7.49 -3.43
C VAL A 73 -15.30 8.96 -3.39
N LEU A 74 -14.60 9.39 -4.44
CA LEU A 74 -14.24 10.78 -4.65
C LEU A 74 -14.24 11.11 -6.14
N ALA A 75 -15.06 12.06 -6.55
CA ALA A 75 -15.06 12.56 -7.93
C ALA A 75 -13.68 13.11 -8.31
N LYS A 76 -13.28 12.98 -9.60
CA LYS A 76 -11.98 13.43 -10.08
C LYS A 76 -11.78 14.94 -9.87
N ASP A 77 -12.85 15.70 -10.03
CA ASP A 77 -12.95 17.15 -9.91
C ASP A 77 -13.46 17.63 -8.54
N ALA A 78 -13.56 16.74 -7.55
CA ALA A 78 -14.03 17.09 -6.23
C ALA A 78 -13.22 18.25 -5.64
N ALA A 79 -13.95 19.24 -5.08
CA ALA A 79 -13.33 20.37 -4.41
C ALA A 79 -12.52 19.91 -3.19
N PRO A 80 -11.41 20.59 -2.82
CA PRO A 80 -10.61 20.25 -1.65
C PRO A 80 -11.42 20.15 -0.36
N GLN A 81 -12.48 20.93 -0.22
CA GLN A 81 -13.36 20.87 0.96
C GLN A 81 -14.10 19.53 1.07
N THR A 82 -14.64 19.01 -0.05
CA THR A 82 -15.30 17.69 -0.09
C THR A 82 -14.35 16.57 0.36
N VAL A 83 -13.07 16.65 -0.05
CA VAL A 83 -12.05 15.67 0.33
C VAL A 83 -11.73 15.73 1.81
N LYS A 84 -11.61 16.95 2.37
CA LYS A 84 -11.43 17.18 3.81
C LYS A 84 -12.60 16.63 4.63
N GLU A 85 -13.82 16.82 4.16
CA GLU A 85 -15.03 16.31 4.80
C GLU A 85 -15.08 14.79 4.81
N LEU A 86 -14.68 14.14 3.71
CA LEU A 86 -14.56 12.68 3.65
C LEU A 86 -13.50 12.18 4.64
N ALA A 87 -12.31 12.80 4.65
CA ALA A 87 -11.25 12.44 5.60
C ALA A 87 -11.69 12.67 7.06
N LYS A 88 -12.40 13.77 7.33
CA LYS A 88 -12.97 14.02 8.66
C LYS A 88 -13.95 12.92 9.06
N ARG A 89 -14.89 12.53 8.19
CA ARG A 89 -15.83 11.42 8.48
C ARG A 89 -15.11 10.13 8.83
N CYS A 90 -14.02 9.80 8.11
CA CYS A 90 -13.21 8.63 8.46
C CYS A 90 -12.60 8.77 9.86
N ARG A 91 -11.98 9.93 10.17
CA ARG A 91 -11.36 10.19 11.47
C ARG A 91 -12.36 10.24 12.63
N ASP A 92 -13.56 10.77 12.41
CA ASP A 92 -14.66 10.76 13.38
C ASP A 92 -15.10 9.31 13.75
N LEU A 93 -14.89 8.36 12.83
CA LEU A 93 -15.07 6.92 13.07
C LEU A 93 -13.82 6.23 13.66
N GLY A 94 -12.73 6.94 13.90
CA GLY A 94 -11.45 6.37 14.35
C GLY A 94 -10.63 5.70 13.25
N LEU A 95 -10.93 6.01 11.97
CA LEU A 95 -10.23 5.49 10.80
C LEU A 95 -9.33 6.57 10.19
N GLU A 96 -8.01 6.41 10.25
CA GLU A 96 -7.08 7.31 9.55
C GLU A 96 -6.94 6.90 8.07
N PRO A 97 -7.25 7.79 7.11
CA PRO A 97 -7.06 7.48 5.69
C PRO A 97 -5.57 7.54 5.32
N VAL A 98 -5.04 6.44 4.75
CA VAL A 98 -3.60 6.29 4.44
C VAL A 98 -3.28 6.19 2.96
N LEU A 99 -4.27 5.91 2.12
CA LEU A 99 -4.09 5.68 0.69
C LEU A 99 -5.38 6.00 -0.07
N MET A 100 -5.24 6.54 -1.29
CA MET A 100 -6.35 6.69 -2.24
C MET A 100 -5.92 6.36 -3.66
N PHE A 101 -6.85 5.84 -4.48
CA PHE A 101 -6.58 5.55 -5.89
C PHE A 101 -6.56 6.82 -6.75
N SER A 102 -5.68 6.85 -7.76
CA SER A 102 -5.66 7.91 -8.79
C SER A 102 -6.95 7.90 -9.63
N GLY A 103 -7.52 6.71 -9.86
CA GLY A 103 -8.72 6.53 -10.67
C GLY A 103 -8.49 6.76 -12.17
N THR A 104 -7.23 6.74 -12.63
CA THR A 104 -6.84 6.83 -14.04
C THR A 104 -5.49 6.17 -14.26
N TYR A 105 -5.20 5.80 -15.50
CA TYR A 105 -3.88 5.30 -15.91
C TYR A 105 -2.91 6.47 -16.19
N PRO A 106 -1.60 6.30 -15.91
CA PRO A 106 -0.61 7.35 -16.15
C PRO A 106 -0.55 7.81 -17.62
N GLU A 107 -0.77 6.90 -18.59
CA GLU A 107 -0.74 7.19 -20.02
C GLU A 107 -2.04 7.78 -20.58
N ALA A 108 -3.13 7.80 -19.84
CA ALA A 108 -4.39 8.39 -20.29
C ALA A 108 -4.20 9.84 -20.77
N LYS A 109 -5.01 10.29 -21.74
CA LYS A 109 -4.91 11.65 -22.30
C LYS A 109 -4.89 12.71 -21.21
N ASP A 110 -5.77 12.60 -20.23
CA ASP A 110 -5.92 13.49 -19.07
C ASP A 110 -5.15 12.99 -17.82
N GLY A 111 -4.36 11.93 -17.98
CA GLY A 111 -3.70 11.22 -16.87
C GLY A 111 -2.83 12.14 -16.01
N PHE A 112 -2.06 13.04 -16.60
CA PHE A 112 -1.23 13.99 -15.86
C PHE A 112 -2.06 14.91 -14.97
N GLU A 113 -3.09 15.55 -15.52
CA GLU A 113 -3.92 16.50 -14.77
C GLU A 113 -4.73 15.81 -13.67
N ILE A 114 -5.24 14.60 -13.93
CA ILE A 114 -5.96 13.82 -12.89
C ILE A 114 -5.01 13.42 -11.76
N HIS A 115 -3.80 12.93 -12.05
CA HIS A 115 -2.83 12.60 -11.00
C HIS A 115 -2.45 13.83 -10.18
N LYS A 116 -2.20 14.97 -10.84
CA LYS A 116 -1.95 16.24 -10.17
C LYS A 116 -3.11 16.62 -9.25
N GLN A 117 -4.34 16.56 -9.74
CA GLN A 117 -5.53 16.85 -8.94
C GLN A 117 -5.65 15.91 -7.72
N ARG A 118 -5.39 14.61 -7.91
CA ARG A 118 -5.40 13.63 -6.82
C ARG A 118 -4.34 13.92 -5.76
N ILE A 119 -3.14 14.35 -6.16
CA ILE A 119 -2.09 14.76 -5.23
C ILE A 119 -2.55 15.98 -4.41
N LEU A 120 -3.13 16.99 -5.06
CA LEU A 120 -3.66 18.18 -4.37
C LEU A 120 -4.81 17.81 -3.41
N GLN A 121 -5.71 16.94 -3.83
CA GLN A 121 -6.80 16.42 -3.00
C GLN A 121 -6.26 15.65 -1.79
N ALA A 122 -5.31 14.74 -2.00
CA ALA A 122 -4.68 13.96 -0.93
C ALA A 122 -3.98 14.87 0.08
N GLY A 123 -3.18 15.83 -0.38
CA GLY A 123 -2.50 16.81 0.47
C GLY A 123 -3.49 17.65 1.28
N ALA A 124 -4.56 18.15 0.65
CA ALA A 124 -5.60 18.94 1.34
C ALA A 124 -6.31 18.14 2.45
N ALA A 125 -6.47 16.83 2.29
CA ALA A 125 -7.14 15.95 3.24
C ALA A 125 -6.17 15.30 4.26
N GLY A 126 -4.86 15.46 4.08
CA GLY A 126 -3.84 14.77 4.89
C GLY A 126 -3.75 13.28 4.61
N VAL A 127 -4.09 12.83 3.39
CA VAL A 127 -3.91 11.45 2.94
C VAL A 127 -2.49 11.30 2.37
N PRO A 128 -1.62 10.46 2.96
CA PRO A 128 -0.19 10.49 2.63
C PRO A 128 0.15 9.88 1.27
N GLN A 129 -0.72 9.08 0.66
CA GLN A 129 -0.38 8.35 -0.56
C GLN A 129 -1.50 8.36 -1.60
N VAL A 130 -1.10 8.55 -2.88
CA VAL A 130 -1.92 8.33 -4.08
C VAL A 130 -1.38 7.13 -4.83
N LEU A 131 -2.23 6.14 -5.08
CA LEU A 131 -1.89 4.91 -5.78
C LEU A 131 -2.20 5.03 -7.27
N THR A 132 -1.24 4.65 -8.10
CA THR A 132 -1.38 4.52 -9.55
C THR A 132 -0.80 3.20 -10.05
N PHE A 133 -1.22 2.78 -11.25
CA PHE A 133 -0.77 1.54 -11.90
C PHE A 133 -1.00 1.63 -13.41
N GLY A 134 -0.32 0.77 -14.18
CA GLY A 134 -0.46 0.65 -15.63
C GLY A 134 -1.60 -0.28 -16.06
N HIS A 135 -1.73 -0.47 -17.37
CA HIS A 135 -2.60 -1.51 -17.93
C HIS A 135 -2.02 -2.91 -17.66
N THR A 136 -2.89 -3.92 -17.66
CA THR A 136 -2.49 -5.32 -17.47
C THR A 136 -1.61 -5.86 -18.61
N LYS A 137 -1.68 -5.24 -19.78
CA LYS A 137 -0.86 -5.56 -20.96
C LYS A 137 -0.34 -4.27 -21.60
N GLY A 138 0.94 -4.29 -22.00
CA GLY A 138 1.59 -3.11 -22.58
C GLY A 138 1.81 -1.99 -21.55
N GLY A 139 1.77 -0.76 -22.02
CA GLY A 139 2.02 0.45 -21.25
C GLY A 139 2.93 1.41 -22.03
N ASN A 140 3.20 2.57 -21.46
CA ASN A 140 4.12 3.57 -22.02
C ASN A 140 5.03 4.09 -20.90
N LYS A 141 6.05 3.29 -20.60
CA LYS A 141 7.00 3.54 -19.53
C LYS A 141 7.67 4.91 -19.65
N GLU A 142 8.08 5.30 -20.85
CA GLU A 142 8.77 6.57 -21.11
C GLU A 142 7.87 7.76 -20.78
N LEU A 143 6.60 7.70 -21.22
CA LEU A 143 5.61 8.73 -20.91
C LEU A 143 5.31 8.80 -19.40
N TRP A 144 5.26 7.64 -18.69
CA TRP A 144 5.05 7.62 -17.25
C TRP A 144 6.21 8.29 -16.52
N ILE A 145 7.45 7.98 -16.90
CA ILE A 145 8.66 8.59 -16.33
C ILE A 145 8.66 10.10 -16.54
N GLU A 146 8.35 10.56 -17.76
CA GLU A 146 8.23 11.99 -18.05
C GLU A 146 7.18 12.67 -17.15
N ARG A 147 5.99 12.09 -17.04
CA ARG A 147 4.89 12.62 -16.21
C ARG A 147 5.23 12.59 -14.74
N PHE A 148 5.81 11.50 -14.24
CA PHE A 148 6.18 11.37 -12.83
C PHE A 148 7.31 12.30 -12.43
N LYS A 149 8.27 12.62 -13.32
CA LYS A 149 9.27 13.67 -13.08
C LYS A 149 8.62 15.03 -12.83
N LYS A 150 7.52 15.33 -13.53
CA LYS A 150 6.75 16.57 -13.33
C LYS A 150 5.83 16.52 -12.09
N LEU A 151 5.29 15.36 -11.75
CA LEU A 151 4.41 15.16 -10.59
C LEU A 151 5.19 15.08 -9.26
N GLY A 152 6.43 14.63 -9.27
CA GLY A 152 7.26 14.48 -8.07
C GLY A 152 7.36 15.76 -7.22
N PRO A 153 7.74 16.91 -7.78
CA PRO A 153 7.76 18.17 -7.04
C PRO A 153 6.40 18.55 -6.47
N ILE A 154 5.33 18.37 -7.24
CA ILE A 154 3.95 18.67 -6.78
C ILE A 154 3.58 17.75 -5.60
N ALA A 155 3.94 16.47 -5.67
CA ALA A 155 3.73 15.52 -4.59
C ALA A 155 4.50 15.92 -3.32
N LYS A 156 5.76 16.34 -3.47
CA LYS A 156 6.59 16.84 -2.37
C LYS A 156 5.98 18.07 -1.69
N ASP A 157 5.55 19.06 -2.46
CA ASP A 157 4.99 20.32 -1.96
C ASP A 157 3.67 20.09 -1.18
N ASN A 158 3.00 18.98 -1.44
CA ASN A 158 1.75 18.56 -0.77
C ASN A 158 1.95 17.48 0.30
N ASN A 159 3.19 17.07 0.61
CA ASN A 159 3.51 15.98 1.54
C ASN A 159 2.84 14.65 1.16
N VAL A 160 2.74 14.33 -0.13
CA VAL A 160 2.13 13.14 -0.67
C VAL A 160 3.17 12.28 -1.36
N LEU A 161 3.06 10.96 -1.27
CA LEU A 161 3.76 10.02 -2.14
C LEU A 161 2.83 9.58 -3.28
N LEU A 162 3.30 9.65 -4.52
CA LEU A 162 2.69 8.94 -5.63
C LEU A 162 3.34 7.57 -5.71
N VAL A 163 2.56 6.51 -5.51
CA VAL A 163 3.08 5.14 -5.43
C VAL A 163 2.58 4.30 -6.60
N VAL A 164 3.51 3.60 -7.27
CA VAL A 164 3.25 2.80 -8.47
C VAL A 164 3.10 1.34 -8.07
N LYS A 165 1.96 0.73 -8.47
CA LYS A 165 1.58 -0.65 -8.12
C LYS A 165 1.82 -1.61 -9.30
N GLN A 166 2.13 -2.88 -9.00
CA GLN A 166 2.14 -3.96 -9.97
C GLN A 166 0.72 -4.20 -10.50
N HIS A 167 0.60 -4.25 -11.85
CA HIS A 167 -0.68 -4.51 -12.52
C HIS A 167 -0.51 -5.14 -13.91
N GLY A 168 0.49 -6.00 -14.09
CA GLY A 168 0.86 -6.54 -15.40
C GLY A 168 1.56 -5.51 -16.30
N GLY A 169 1.72 -5.83 -17.58
CA GLY A 169 2.37 -4.95 -18.57
C GLY A 169 3.71 -4.39 -18.10
N GLU A 170 3.95 -3.11 -18.36
CA GLU A 170 5.17 -2.39 -17.93
C GLU A 170 5.30 -2.25 -16.40
N THR A 171 4.24 -2.50 -15.64
CA THR A 171 4.25 -2.53 -14.17
C THR A 171 4.09 -3.95 -13.62
N GLY A 172 4.48 -4.99 -14.37
CA GLY A 172 4.20 -6.39 -14.00
C GLY A 172 4.91 -6.86 -12.73
N THR A 173 6.14 -6.42 -12.48
CA THR A 173 6.95 -6.84 -11.33
C THR A 173 7.31 -5.67 -10.41
N GLY A 174 7.71 -5.98 -9.18
CA GLY A 174 8.26 -4.99 -8.26
C GLY A 174 9.52 -4.32 -8.81
N GLU A 175 10.40 -5.10 -9.45
CA GLU A 175 11.59 -4.56 -10.11
C GLU A 175 11.23 -3.63 -11.27
N ALA A 176 10.21 -3.94 -12.08
CA ALA A 176 9.76 -3.04 -13.16
C ALA A 176 9.24 -1.70 -12.59
N CYS A 177 8.40 -1.74 -11.54
CA CYS A 177 7.95 -0.54 -10.84
C CYS A 177 9.12 0.24 -10.23
N ALA A 178 10.07 -0.45 -9.59
CA ALA A 178 11.24 0.19 -9.01
C ALA A 178 12.18 0.79 -10.06
N ALA A 179 12.31 0.18 -11.23
CA ALA A 179 13.07 0.75 -12.35
C ALA A 179 12.46 2.10 -12.79
N ILE A 180 11.13 2.19 -12.87
CA ILE A 180 10.43 3.45 -13.17
C ILE A 180 10.73 4.50 -12.09
N THR A 181 10.58 4.16 -10.80
CA THR A 181 10.79 5.13 -9.71
C THR A 181 12.24 5.59 -9.60
N ARG A 182 13.21 4.70 -9.83
CA ARG A 182 14.65 5.04 -9.87
C ARG A 182 14.99 5.96 -11.02
N GLU A 183 14.43 5.75 -12.21
CA GLU A 183 14.66 6.61 -13.37
C GLU A 183 13.98 7.97 -13.21
N VAL A 184 12.82 8.04 -12.55
CA VAL A 184 12.20 9.32 -12.15
C VAL A 184 13.10 10.05 -11.16
N ASN A 185 13.80 9.34 -10.29
CA ASN A 185 14.76 9.85 -9.29
C ASN A 185 14.17 10.97 -8.41
N HIS A 186 12.96 10.76 -7.90
CA HIS A 186 12.32 11.71 -6.99
C HIS A 186 11.84 11.03 -5.71
N PRO A 187 12.10 11.60 -4.50
CA PRO A 187 11.79 10.95 -3.23
C PRO A 187 10.30 10.69 -3.00
N ASN A 188 9.42 11.45 -3.65
CA ASN A 188 7.97 11.32 -3.53
C ASN A 188 7.33 10.41 -4.59
N ILE A 189 8.12 9.76 -5.45
CA ILE A 189 7.66 8.74 -6.40
C ILE A 189 8.23 7.40 -5.95
N LYS A 190 7.37 6.47 -5.53
CA LYS A 190 7.75 5.24 -4.84
C LYS A 190 6.90 4.05 -5.29
N VAL A 191 7.13 2.89 -4.72
CA VAL A 191 6.42 1.65 -5.05
C VAL A 191 5.36 1.34 -3.99
N ASN A 192 4.16 0.98 -4.44
CA ASN A 192 3.19 0.19 -3.68
C ASN A 192 3.34 -1.26 -4.15
N TYR A 193 3.57 -2.22 -3.25
CA TYR A 193 3.78 -3.59 -3.66
C TYR A 193 2.49 -4.43 -3.60
N ASP A 194 2.21 -5.18 -4.67
CA ASP A 194 1.04 -6.06 -4.79
C ASP A 194 1.51 -7.46 -5.21
N ALA A 195 1.70 -8.33 -4.22
CA ALA A 195 2.19 -9.68 -4.43
C ALA A 195 1.18 -10.56 -5.18
N GLY A 196 -0.12 -10.34 -4.95
CA GLY A 196 -1.18 -11.04 -5.66
C GLY A 196 -1.12 -10.78 -7.16
N ASN A 197 -0.92 -9.52 -7.56
CA ASN A 197 -0.80 -9.17 -8.97
C ASN A 197 0.47 -9.72 -9.64
N VAL A 198 1.57 -9.87 -8.91
CA VAL A 198 2.79 -10.50 -9.44
C VAL A 198 2.53 -11.98 -9.73
N LEU A 199 1.85 -12.67 -8.84
CA LEU A 199 1.49 -14.08 -9.02
C LEU A 199 0.40 -14.25 -10.08
N ASP A 200 -0.71 -13.50 -10.01
CA ASP A 200 -1.86 -13.57 -10.93
C ASP A 200 -1.46 -13.28 -12.38
N TYR A 201 -0.88 -12.10 -12.65
CA TYR A 201 -0.64 -11.68 -14.04
C TYR A 201 0.58 -12.29 -14.69
N LEU A 202 1.56 -12.76 -13.91
CA LEU A 202 2.85 -13.21 -14.44
C LEU A 202 3.22 -14.64 -14.05
N ASP A 203 2.44 -15.30 -13.21
CA ASP A 203 2.78 -16.62 -12.63
C ASP A 203 4.20 -16.62 -12.02
N LYS A 204 4.56 -15.54 -11.32
CA LYS A 204 5.87 -15.36 -10.68
C LYS A 204 5.75 -15.36 -9.17
N ASP A 205 6.72 -16.01 -8.51
CA ASP A 205 6.87 -15.94 -7.05
C ASP A 205 7.20 -14.49 -6.63
N PRO A 206 6.35 -13.84 -5.83
CA PRO A 206 6.59 -12.47 -5.37
C PRO A 206 7.71 -12.36 -4.32
N ILE A 207 8.15 -13.46 -3.71
CA ILE A 207 9.14 -13.43 -2.63
C ILE A 207 10.56 -13.07 -3.11
N PRO A 208 11.08 -13.60 -4.22
CA PRO A 208 12.32 -13.08 -4.81
C PRO A 208 12.16 -11.66 -5.35
N ASP A 209 11.01 -11.34 -5.97
CA ASP A 209 10.77 -10.05 -6.62
C ASP A 209 10.77 -8.87 -5.63
N ILE A 210 10.11 -9.00 -4.48
CA ILE A 210 10.09 -7.89 -3.49
C ILE A 210 11.49 -7.54 -3.00
N LYS A 211 12.42 -8.49 -2.91
CA LYS A 211 13.79 -8.23 -2.46
C LYS A 211 14.54 -7.27 -3.39
N LEU A 212 14.19 -7.27 -4.69
CA LEU A 212 14.80 -6.40 -5.69
C LEU A 212 14.33 -4.94 -5.59
N CYS A 213 13.18 -4.72 -4.98
CA CYS A 213 12.54 -3.40 -4.90
C CYS A 213 12.28 -2.88 -3.47
N ALA A 214 12.61 -3.65 -2.43
CA ALA A 214 12.26 -3.36 -1.02
C ALA A 214 12.59 -1.92 -0.57
N ASN A 215 13.70 -1.36 -1.03
CA ASN A 215 14.13 0.01 -0.69
C ASN A 215 13.21 1.10 -1.27
N GLU A 216 12.46 0.79 -2.33
CA GLU A 216 11.50 1.69 -2.98
C GLU A 216 10.08 1.54 -2.43
N VAL A 217 9.77 0.44 -1.73
CA VAL A 217 8.43 0.15 -1.23
C VAL A 217 8.03 1.10 -0.10
N ARG A 218 6.82 1.68 -0.21
CA ARG A 218 6.23 2.59 0.81
C ARG A 218 4.82 2.21 1.21
N SER A 219 4.23 1.22 0.58
CA SER A 219 2.95 0.62 0.96
C SER A 219 2.71 -0.70 0.23
N PHE A 220 1.65 -1.38 0.61
CA PHE A 220 1.21 -2.62 -0.01
C PHE A 220 -0.28 -2.55 -0.34
N CYS A 221 -0.66 -3.06 -1.51
CA CYS A 221 -1.97 -3.64 -1.73
C CYS A 221 -1.89 -5.08 -1.26
N ILE A 222 -2.65 -5.40 -0.22
CA ILE A 222 -2.67 -6.74 0.38
C ILE A 222 -3.85 -7.51 -0.17
N LYS A 223 -3.53 -8.60 -0.82
CA LYS A 223 -4.39 -9.71 -1.19
C LYS A 223 -3.54 -10.96 -1.26
N ASP A 224 -4.17 -12.08 -1.48
CA ASP A 224 -3.54 -13.34 -1.81
C ASP A 224 -4.05 -13.81 -3.18
N HIS A 225 -3.38 -14.78 -3.73
CA HIS A 225 -3.74 -15.40 -4.99
C HIS A 225 -3.46 -16.90 -4.91
N ARG A 226 -4.21 -17.68 -5.66
CA ARG A 226 -4.02 -19.11 -5.78
C ARG A 226 -4.22 -19.55 -7.22
N ASN A 227 -3.34 -20.41 -7.70
CA ASN A 227 -3.46 -21.01 -9.02
C ASN A 227 -4.25 -22.32 -9.01
N TRP A 228 -4.28 -23.02 -7.86
CA TRP A 228 -4.95 -24.30 -7.74
C TRP A 228 -5.85 -24.38 -6.49
N PRO A 229 -7.00 -25.07 -6.54
CA PRO A 229 -7.62 -25.78 -7.67
C PRO A 229 -8.32 -24.86 -8.67
N LYS A 230 -8.34 -23.56 -8.44
CA LYS A 230 -8.89 -22.53 -9.31
C LYS A 230 -8.02 -21.30 -9.21
N ASP A 231 -7.69 -20.74 -10.36
CA ASP A 231 -7.02 -19.47 -10.51
C ASP A 231 -7.96 -18.34 -10.05
N GLU A 232 -7.68 -17.75 -8.88
CA GLU A 232 -8.48 -16.67 -8.33
C GLU A 232 -7.76 -15.87 -7.23
N ASP A 233 -8.04 -14.57 -7.22
CA ASP A 233 -7.68 -13.69 -6.11
C ASP A 233 -8.48 -13.98 -4.84
N CYS A 234 -7.82 -13.97 -3.70
CA CYS A 234 -8.44 -14.18 -2.40
C CYS A 234 -7.86 -13.28 -1.31
N GLY A 235 -8.40 -13.35 -0.11
CA GLY A 235 -7.91 -12.60 1.04
C GLY A 235 -6.60 -13.18 1.59
N PRO A 236 -5.81 -12.37 2.31
CA PRO A 236 -4.48 -12.76 2.80
C PRO A 236 -4.56 -14.02 3.68
N GLY A 237 -3.65 -14.96 3.41
CA GLY A 237 -3.56 -16.27 4.08
C GLY A 237 -4.60 -17.30 3.61
N PHE A 238 -5.27 -17.07 2.50
CA PHE A 238 -6.10 -18.05 1.81
C PHE A 238 -5.47 -18.63 0.54
N GLY A 239 -4.41 -18.01 0.03
CA GLY A 239 -3.72 -18.40 -1.19
C GLY A 239 -2.34 -19.00 -0.97
N GLU A 240 -1.45 -18.74 -1.92
CA GLU A 240 -0.12 -19.36 -2.00
C GLU A 240 1.01 -18.41 -1.54
N ILE A 241 0.70 -17.14 -1.19
CA ILE A 241 1.68 -16.12 -0.82
C ILE A 241 2.09 -16.28 0.65
N ASP A 242 3.37 -16.51 0.90
CA ASP A 242 3.95 -16.46 2.25
C ASP A 242 4.11 -15.00 2.72
N HIS A 243 3.11 -14.48 3.41
CA HIS A 243 3.09 -13.08 3.88
C HIS A 243 4.20 -12.76 4.90
N TYR A 244 4.71 -13.75 5.65
CA TYR A 244 5.85 -13.54 6.53
C TYR A 244 7.10 -13.23 5.70
N LYS A 245 7.42 -14.07 4.71
CA LYS A 245 8.56 -13.83 3.81
C LYS A 245 8.38 -12.59 2.95
N LEU A 246 7.14 -12.27 2.56
CA LEU A 246 6.80 -11.07 1.80
C LEU A 246 7.15 -9.79 2.58
N LEU A 247 6.77 -9.69 3.85
CA LEU A 247 6.96 -8.49 4.66
C LEU A 247 8.35 -8.41 5.31
N HIS A 248 9.09 -9.53 5.41
CA HIS A 248 10.39 -9.58 6.07
C HIS A 248 11.43 -8.58 5.49
N PRO A 249 11.57 -8.38 4.15
CA PRO A 249 12.54 -7.43 3.59
C PRO A 249 12.32 -5.98 4.02
N VAL A 250 11.11 -5.64 4.45
CA VAL A 250 10.73 -4.27 4.89
C VAL A 250 10.39 -4.17 6.37
N ALA A 251 10.67 -5.23 7.17
CA ALA A 251 10.26 -5.28 8.58
C ALA A 251 11.04 -4.35 9.51
N PHE A 252 12.21 -3.83 9.07
CA PHE A 252 13.15 -3.07 9.91
C PHE A 252 13.61 -1.77 9.25
N THR A 253 12.68 -1.03 8.63
CA THR A 253 12.96 0.23 7.94
C THR A 253 12.77 1.47 8.80
N GLY A 254 12.04 1.35 9.92
CA GLY A 254 11.62 2.48 10.75
C GLY A 254 10.50 3.33 10.12
N LEU A 255 10.01 2.96 8.94
CA LEU A 255 8.97 3.69 8.22
C LEU A 255 7.56 3.32 8.70
N ASP A 256 6.60 4.20 8.41
CA ASP A 256 5.18 3.87 8.40
C ASP A 256 4.84 3.25 7.04
N LEU A 257 4.40 1.99 7.04
CA LEU A 257 4.05 1.27 5.82
C LEU A 257 2.58 0.82 5.87
N PRO A 258 1.70 1.46 5.09
CA PRO A 258 0.33 0.99 4.90
C PRO A 258 0.28 -0.41 4.26
N LEU A 259 -0.49 -1.31 4.88
CA LEU A 259 -0.88 -2.61 4.36
C LEU A 259 -2.37 -2.57 4.06
N ALA A 260 -2.74 -2.18 2.84
CA ALA A 260 -4.13 -1.94 2.47
C ALA A 260 -4.76 -3.21 1.88
N CYS A 261 -5.62 -3.90 2.63
CA CYS A 261 -6.35 -5.08 2.18
C CYS A 261 -7.28 -4.73 1.01
N GLU A 262 -6.89 -5.12 -0.20
CA GLU A 262 -7.62 -4.89 -1.46
C GLU A 262 -8.64 -5.98 -1.74
N ASN A 263 -8.30 -7.25 -1.44
CA ASN A 263 -9.19 -8.39 -1.45
C ASN A 263 -9.15 -9.08 -0.07
N ILE A 264 -10.31 -9.48 0.42
CA ILE A 264 -10.47 -10.14 1.72
C ILE A 264 -11.30 -11.42 1.62
N PHE A 265 -11.77 -11.75 0.41
CA PHE A 265 -12.74 -12.83 0.21
C PHE A 265 -12.12 -14.21 0.31
N ALA A 266 -12.90 -15.15 0.84
CA ALA A 266 -12.53 -16.55 0.83
C ALA A 266 -12.64 -17.11 -0.60
N PRO A 267 -11.68 -17.96 -1.02
CA PRO A 267 -11.73 -18.60 -2.33
C PRO A 267 -12.77 -19.74 -2.37
N LEU A 268 -13.15 -20.15 -3.58
CA LEU A 268 -14.02 -21.30 -3.87
C LEU A 268 -15.45 -21.20 -3.30
N VAL A 269 -15.82 -20.06 -2.73
CA VAL A 269 -17.16 -19.80 -2.21
C VAL A 269 -17.70 -18.49 -2.75
N PRO A 270 -19.03 -18.31 -2.87
CA PRO A 270 -19.61 -17.05 -3.25
C PRO A 270 -19.22 -15.92 -2.29
N ARG A 271 -19.03 -14.72 -2.81
CA ARG A 271 -18.85 -13.52 -1.96
C ARG A 271 -20.12 -13.29 -1.13
N PRO A 272 -19.98 -12.80 0.12
CA PRO A 272 -21.12 -12.48 0.96
C PRO A 272 -22.10 -11.54 0.24
N GLU A 273 -23.39 -11.83 0.35
CA GLU A 273 -24.46 -10.99 -0.22
C GLU A 273 -24.80 -9.79 0.67
N ASN A 274 -24.46 -9.86 1.96
CA ASN A 274 -24.66 -8.80 2.95
C ASN A 274 -23.32 -8.23 3.45
N ALA A 275 -23.38 -7.04 3.99
CA ALA A 275 -22.19 -6.33 4.47
C ALA A 275 -21.61 -6.95 5.76
N GLU A 276 -22.44 -7.60 6.56
CA GLU A 276 -22.02 -8.29 7.80
C GLU A 276 -21.07 -9.46 7.48
N GLY A 277 -21.33 -10.21 6.41
CA GLY A 277 -20.42 -11.23 5.92
C GLY A 277 -19.08 -10.66 5.44
N VAL A 278 -19.09 -9.46 4.84
CA VAL A 278 -17.85 -8.75 4.48
C VAL A 278 -17.10 -8.31 5.73
N ASP A 279 -17.79 -7.82 6.78
CA ASP A 279 -17.17 -7.42 8.05
C ASP A 279 -16.41 -8.60 8.71
N VAL A 280 -16.97 -9.80 8.67
CA VAL A 280 -16.31 -11.02 9.19
C VAL A 280 -15.01 -11.30 8.45
N LEU A 281 -15.01 -11.21 7.13
CA LEU A 281 -13.83 -11.43 6.31
C LEU A 281 -12.79 -10.32 6.47
N ALA A 282 -13.23 -9.06 6.61
CA ALA A 282 -12.36 -7.94 6.93
C ALA A 282 -11.65 -8.13 8.27
N LYS A 283 -12.39 -8.50 9.31
CA LYS A 283 -11.82 -8.83 10.62
C LYS A 283 -10.78 -9.95 10.53
N ARG A 284 -11.11 -11.04 9.85
CA ARG A 284 -10.19 -12.17 9.65
C ARG A 284 -8.90 -11.75 8.94
N ALA A 285 -8.99 -10.92 7.87
CA ALA A 285 -7.82 -10.44 7.15
C ALA A 285 -6.90 -9.60 8.04
N ARG A 286 -7.48 -8.72 8.88
CA ARG A 286 -6.73 -7.94 9.87
C ARG A 286 -6.00 -8.83 10.87
N GLU A 287 -6.73 -9.76 11.49
CA GLU A 287 -6.18 -10.66 12.51
C GLU A 287 -5.05 -11.53 11.96
N PHE A 288 -5.17 -12.02 10.73
CA PHE A 288 -4.09 -12.74 10.05
C PHE A 288 -2.82 -11.88 9.92
N LEU A 289 -2.95 -10.64 9.47
CA LEU A 289 -1.79 -9.74 9.32
C LEU A 289 -1.18 -9.37 10.68
N GLU A 290 -1.98 -9.21 11.72
CA GLU A 290 -1.48 -8.98 13.09
C GLU A 290 -0.59 -10.14 13.56
N VAL A 291 -0.97 -11.38 13.30
CA VAL A 291 -0.16 -12.57 13.64
C VAL A 291 1.15 -12.57 12.85
N VAL A 292 1.12 -12.28 11.54
CA VAL A 292 2.33 -12.20 10.71
C VAL A 292 3.28 -11.13 11.23
N ILE A 293 2.77 -9.93 11.52
CA ILE A 293 3.57 -8.80 12.03
C ILE A 293 4.16 -9.11 13.40
N ALA A 294 3.38 -9.71 14.31
CA ALA A 294 3.86 -10.12 15.62
C ALA A 294 5.03 -11.11 15.50
N GLY A 295 4.93 -12.09 14.58
CA GLY A 295 6.02 -13.03 14.29
C GLY A 295 7.29 -12.34 13.77
N LEU A 296 7.14 -11.37 12.86
CA LEU A 296 8.26 -10.59 12.33
C LEU A 296 8.96 -9.76 13.42
N GLN A 297 8.19 -9.17 14.32
CA GLN A 297 8.72 -8.31 15.39
C GLN A 297 9.34 -9.10 16.55
N ALA A 298 8.93 -10.36 16.76
CA ALA A 298 9.52 -11.25 17.74
C ALA A 298 10.88 -11.84 17.31
N ALA A 299 11.18 -11.81 16.00
CA ALA A 299 12.43 -12.34 15.42
C ALA A 299 13.60 -11.32 15.44
N LYS A 300 13.63 -10.44 16.45
CA LYS A 300 14.71 -9.45 16.67
C LYS A 300 16.05 -10.10 16.98
#